data_2bd69da216ae659dfcef39e7cacc39a5
#
_entry.id   2bd69da216ae659dfcef39e7cacc39a5
#
_cell.length_a   1.000
_cell.length_b   1.000
_cell.length_c   1.000
_cell.angle_alpha   90.00
_cell.angle_beta   90.00
_cell.angle_gamma   90.00
#
_symmetry.space_group_name_H-M   'P 1'
#
loop_
_entity.id
_entity.type
_entity.pdbx_description
1 polymer ?
#
loop_
_entity_poly.entity_id
_entity_poly.type
_entity_poly.pdbx_seq_one_letter_code
_entity_poly.pdbx_strand_id
1 'polypeptide(L)'
;KCLGGGIDLITPDAGSAARFLDALIEEAGRLNDDEERQYFPVIVMVATDGPEGSTGLPRRLEEMLQRLVESSATVHTRLFSTGGPFQGLQVQVGVRVSEVTHGTYESLAASTAFVTTLPKLGQDIARKHTRVSHQYRLTYAPPDGASDQPSIRVAVSDRYSGVEVFPTLDGNLP
;
A
#
# COMPACT_ATOMS: atom_id res chain seq x y z
N LYS A 1 16.97 -4.69 -16.17
CA LYS A 1 18.12 -4.80 -15.23
C LYS A 1 17.63 -5.51 -14.00
N CYS A 2 18.27 -6.63 -13.61
CA CYS A 2 17.84 -7.42 -12.46
C CYS A 2 18.02 -6.65 -11.16
N LEU A 3 16.97 -6.64 -10.31
CA LEU A 3 16.98 -6.12 -8.93
C LEU A 3 18.12 -6.72 -8.07
N GLY A 4 18.57 -7.96 -8.37
CA GLY A 4 19.64 -8.62 -7.66
C GLY A 4 20.98 -7.87 -7.63
N GLY A 5 21.38 -7.24 -8.73
CA GLY A 5 22.63 -6.48 -8.79
C GLY A 5 22.65 -5.18 -7.98
N GLY A 6 21.46 -4.66 -7.57
CA GLY A 6 21.37 -3.50 -6.69
C GLY A 6 21.50 -3.87 -5.20
N ILE A 7 21.03 -5.06 -4.83
CA ILE A 7 21.06 -5.55 -3.44
C ILE A 7 22.48 -5.89 -3.01
N ASP A 8 23.32 -6.41 -3.91
CA ASP A 8 24.71 -6.76 -3.64
C ASP A 8 25.59 -5.54 -3.31
N LEU A 9 25.11 -4.32 -3.59
CA LEU A 9 25.83 -3.08 -3.26
C LEU A 9 25.50 -2.55 -1.86
N ILE A 10 24.54 -3.13 -1.16
CA ILE A 10 24.15 -2.70 0.18
C ILE A 10 25.11 -3.32 1.20
N THR A 11 25.97 -2.48 1.76
CA THR A 11 26.86 -2.89 2.86
C THR A 11 26.14 -2.67 4.19
N PRO A 12 25.89 -3.72 4.98
CA PRO A 12 25.30 -3.58 6.30
C PRO A 12 26.22 -2.77 7.21
N ASP A 13 25.69 -1.76 7.87
CA ASP A 13 26.39 -1.02 8.92
C ASP A 13 25.80 -1.42 10.28
N ALA A 14 26.60 -2.14 11.05
CA ALA A 14 26.18 -2.62 12.36
C ALA A 14 26.01 -1.43 13.32
N GLY A 15 24.80 -1.20 13.80
CA GLY A 15 24.46 -0.13 14.74
C GLY A 15 23.76 1.08 14.10
N SER A 16 23.61 1.12 12.78
CA SER A 16 22.76 2.13 12.18
C SER A 16 21.27 1.84 12.41
N ALA A 17 20.52 2.90 12.70
CA ALA A 17 19.06 2.80 12.79
C ALA A 17 18.46 2.80 11.39
N ALA A 18 17.41 2.01 11.20
CA ALA A 18 16.64 2.07 9.96
C ALA A 18 15.89 3.41 9.83
N ARG A 19 15.69 3.87 8.61
CA ARG A 19 14.89 5.08 8.31
C ARG A 19 13.65 4.70 7.53
N PHE A 20 12.86 3.84 8.12
CA PHE A 20 11.66 3.27 7.52
C PHE A 20 10.63 4.33 7.15
N LEU A 21 10.35 5.25 8.07
CA LEU A 21 9.39 6.32 7.85
C LEU A 21 9.91 7.35 6.83
N ASP A 22 11.20 7.73 6.89
CA ASP A 22 11.76 8.67 5.92
C ASP A 22 11.67 8.11 4.49
N ALA A 23 11.94 6.82 4.29
CA ALA A 23 11.81 6.16 2.99
C ALA A 23 10.35 6.16 2.47
N LEU A 24 9.37 5.91 3.34
CA LEU A 24 7.95 5.99 2.97
C LEU A 24 7.51 7.42 2.62
N ILE A 25 7.99 8.41 3.37
CA ILE A 25 7.69 9.83 3.11
C ILE A 25 8.24 10.26 1.75
N GLU A 26 9.47 9.87 1.45
CA GLU A 26 10.11 10.17 0.15
C GLU A 26 9.34 9.54 -1.00
N GLU A 27 8.97 8.26 -0.87
CA GLU A 27 8.24 7.56 -1.91
C GLU A 27 6.80 8.09 -2.08
N ALA A 28 6.12 8.42 -0.99
CA ALA A 28 4.80 9.07 -1.05
C ALA A 28 4.86 10.43 -1.76
N GLY A 29 5.95 11.20 -1.56
CA GLY A 29 6.20 12.44 -2.31
C GLY A 29 6.34 12.16 -3.81
N ARG A 30 7.21 11.24 -4.19
CA ARG A 30 7.43 10.86 -5.60
C ARG A 30 6.15 10.41 -6.31
N LEU A 31 5.30 9.63 -5.61
CA LEU A 31 4.04 9.16 -6.16
C LEU A 31 3.04 10.30 -6.41
N ASN A 32 3.04 11.32 -5.58
CA ASN A 32 2.17 12.48 -5.78
C ASN A 32 2.65 13.44 -6.85
N ASP A 33 3.96 13.52 -7.08
CA ASP A 33 4.55 14.38 -8.12
C ASP A 33 4.36 13.79 -9.53
N ASP A 34 3.96 12.53 -9.66
CA ASP A 34 3.72 11.85 -10.94
C ASP A 34 2.25 12.02 -11.38
N GLU A 35 1.90 13.18 -11.91
CA GLU A 35 0.54 13.52 -12.38
C GLU A 35 0.09 12.69 -13.59
N GLU A 36 1.02 12.18 -14.39
CA GLU A 36 0.72 11.37 -15.60
C GLU A 36 0.63 9.87 -15.32
N ARG A 37 0.65 9.49 -14.05
CA ARG A 37 0.66 8.09 -13.63
C ARG A 37 -0.54 7.30 -14.14
N GLN A 38 -0.27 6.22 -14.84
CA GLN A 38 -1.27 5.28 -15.40
C GLN A 38 -1.25 3.91 -14.71
N TYR A 39 -0.68 3.81 -13.49
CA TYR A 39 -0.56 2.57 -12.74
C TYR A 39 -1.03 2.72 -11.31
N PHE A 40 -1.38 1.60 -10.69
CA PHE A 40 -1.69 1.54 -9.27
C PHE A 40 -0.40 1.26 -8.49
N PRO A 41 0.09 2.20 -7.68
CA PRO A 41 1.34 2.01 -6.96
C PRO A 41 1.16 0.96 -5.86
N VAL A 42 2.12 0.03 -5.80
CA VAL A 42 2.20 -0.95 -4.71
C VAL A 42 3.59 -0.89 -4.12
N ILE A 43 3.66 -0.62 -2.83
CA ILE A 43 4.89 -0.58 -2.05
C ILE A 43 4.95 -1.85 -1.20
N VAL A 44 6.05 -2.59 -1.31
CA VAL A 44 6.34 -3.71 -0.41
C VAL A 44 7.50 -3.31 0.48
N MET A 45 7.20 -3.06 1.76
CA MET A 45 8.20 -2.72 2.77
C MET A 45 8.67 -3.99 3.48
N VAL A 46 9.99 -4.19 3.49
CA VAL A 46 10.64 -5.22 4.29
C VAL A 46 11.51 -4.52 5.33
N ALA A 47 11.22 -4.72 6.60
CA ALA A 47 11.89 -4.07 7.71
C ALA A 47 12.15 -5.02 8.86
N THR A 48 12.80 -4.52 9.89
CA THR A 48 13.04 -5.23 11.16
C THR A 48 12.33 -4.50 12.30
N ASP A 49 12.22 -5.12 13.46
CA ASP A 49 11.77 -4.49 14.70
C ASP A 49 12.88 -3.69 15.43
N GLY A 50 13.96 -3.36 14.74
CA GLY A 50 15.07 -2.58 15.25
C GLY A 50 14.72 -1.09 15.48
N PRO A 51 15.72 -0.30 15.93
CA PRO A 51 15.53 1.11 16.19
C PRO A 51 15.21 1.88 14.91
N GLU A 52 14.29 2.84 15.01
CA GLU A 52 13.92 3.76 13.93
C GLU A 52 14.70 5.08 14.07
N GLY A 53 15.41 5.47 13.03
CA GLY A 53 16.25 6.67 12.98
C GLY A 53 15.60 7.86 12.28
N SER A 54 14.35 7.75 11.85
CA SER A 54 13.63 8.85 11.22
C SER A 54 13.30 9.96 12.22
N THR A 55 13.30 11.19 11.75
CA THR A 55 13.09 12.39 12.57
C THR A 55 11.72 13.03 12.28
N GLY A 56 11.16 13.77 13.25
CA GLY A 56 9.97 14.60 13.04
C GLY A 56 8.64 13.85 12.96
N LEU A 57 8.47 12.84 13.75
CA LEU A 57 7.55 11.74 13.61
C LEU A 57 6.04 12.03 13.56
N PRO A 58 5.32 12.57 14.53
CA PRO A 58 3.86 12.46 14.47
C PRO A 58 3.23 13.20 13.29
N ARG A 59 3.67 14.43 13.02
CA ARG A 59 3.10 15.28 11.97
C ARG A 59 3.41 14.73 10.57
N ARG A 60 4.63 14.28 10.35
CA ARG A 60 5.07 13.73 9.06
C ARG A 60 4.38 12.39 8.73
N LEU A 61 4.01 11.61 9.75
CA LEU A 61 3.27 10.38 9.57
C LEU A 61 1.88 10.65 8.96
N GLU A 62 1.11 11.57 9.53
CA GLU A 62 -0.22 11.88 9.01
C GLU A 62 -0.17 12.46 7.58
N GLU A 63 0.79 13.35 7.32
CA GLU A 63 1.00 13.90 5.98
C GLU A 63 1.37 12.81 4.96
N MET A 64 2.23 11.87 5.34
CA MET A 64 2.60 10.73 4.50
C MET A 64 1.39 9.82 4.23
N LEU A 65 0.61 9.49 5.27
CA LEU A 65 -0.59 8.67 5.11
C LEU A 65 -1.59 9.31 4.15
N GLN A 66 -1.82 10.61 4.28
CA GLN A 66 -2.68 11.35 3.37
C GLN A 66 -2.19 11.26 1.92
N ARG A 67 -0.90 11.48 1.67
CA ARG A 67 -0.30 11.40 0.33
C ARG A 67 -0.41 9.99 -0.27
N LEU A 68 -0.21 8.95 0.52
CA LEU A 68 -0.37 7.56 0.07
C LEU A 68 -1.83 7.27 -0.33
N VAL A 69 -2.80 7.77 0.42
CA VAL A 69 -4.23 7.63 0.09
C VAL A 69 -4.57 8.41 -1.18
N GLU A 70 -4.14 9.67 -1.29
CA GLU A 70 -4.36 10.51 -2.47
C GLU A 70 -3.76 9.87 -3.74
N SER A 71 -2.60 9.23 -3.61
CA SER A 71 -1.98 8.49 -4.71
C SER A 71 -2.59 7.12 -4.97
N SER A 72 -3.60 6.69 -4.19
CA SER A 72 -4.18 5.34 -4.24
C SER A 72 -3.13 4.23 -4.11
N ALA A 73 -2.05 4.49 -3.38
CA ALA A 73 -0.98 3.53 -3.15
C ALA A 73 -1.42 2.46 -2.14
N THR A 74 -1.07 1.21 -2.42
CA THR A 74 -1.24 0.10 -1.46
C THR A 74 0.11 -0.24 -0.86
N VAL A 75 0.22 -0.27 0.48
CA VAL A 75 1.47 -0.59 1.17
C VAL A 75 1.35 -1.90 1.93
N HIS A 76 2.19 -2.86 1.56
CA HIS A 76 2.33 -4.12 2.27
C HIS A 76 3.60 -4.10 3.11
N THR A 77 3.47 -4.42 4.40
CA THR A 77 4.62 -4.46 5.31
C THR A 77 4.92 -5.90 5.73
N ARG A 78 6.18 -6.29 5.60
CA ARG A 78 6.75 -7.53 6.12
C ARG A 78 7.86 -7.20 7.08
N LEU A 79 7.65 -7.48 8.35
CA LEU A 79 8.56 -7.10 9.41
C LEU A 79 9.22 -8.35 10.00
N PHE A 80 10.54 -8.38 10.00
CA PHE A 80 11.30 -9.41 10.70
C PHE A 80 11.37 -9.05 12.19
N SER A 81 10.74 -9.86 13.02
CA SER A 81 10.76 -9.66 14.47
C SER A 81 11.88 -10.48 15.10
N THR A 82 12.79 -9.79 15.76
CA THR A 82 13.89 -10.43 16.48
C THR A 82 13.50 -10.86 17.91
N GLY A 83 12.25 -10.56 18.33
CA GLY A 83 11.76 -10.86 19.67
C GLY A 83 12.31 -9.90 20.75
N GLY A 84 12.88 -8.78 20.31
CA GLY A 84 13.37 -7.75 21.22
C GLY A 84 12.23 -7.04 21.97
N PRO A 85 12.53 -6.35 23.10
CA PRO A 85 11.53 -5.66 23.92
C PRO A 85 10.91 -4.42 23.25
N PHE A 86 11.42 -4.05 22.09
CA PHE A 86 10.97 -2.87 21.37
C PHE A 86 9.85 -3.24 20.39
N GLN A 87 8.63 -2.99 20.77
CA GLN A 87 7.58 -2.75 19.79
C GLN A 87 7.87 -1.38 19.17
N GLY A 88 8.88 -1.38 18.30
CA GLY A 88 9.44 -0.18 17.74
C GLY A 88 8.42 0.60 16.94
N LEU A 89 8.71 1.84 16.72
CA LEU A 89 7.94 2.74 15.86
C LEU A 89 7.68 2.13 14.48
N GLN A 90 8.61 1.33 13.95
CA GLN A 90 8.45 0.60 12.68
C GLN A 90 7.23 -0.33 12.70
N VAL A 91 6.97 -1.01 13.80
CA VAL A 91 5.76 -1.87 13.96
C VAL A 91 4.50 -1.02 13.87
N GLN A 92 4.44 0.08 14.63
CA GLN A 92 3.27 0.96 14.66
C GLN A 92 3.01 1.61 13.30
N VAL A 93 4.05 2.13 12.65
CA VAL A 93 3.95 2.72 11.31
C VAL A 93 3.57 1.65 10.29
N GLY A 94 4.21 0.48 10.33
CA GLY A 94 3.92 -0.61 9.40
C GLY A 94 2.48 -1.12 9.49
N VAL A 95 1.94 -1.27 10.70
CA VAL A 95 0.52 -1.62 10.91
C VAL A 95 -0.37 -0.51 10.35
N ARG A 96 -0.15 0.72 10.80
CA ARG A 96 -1.01 1.85 10.45
C ARG A 96 -1.03 2.14 8.95
N VAL A 97 0.14 2.13 8.29
CA VAL A 97 0.21 2.38 6.85
C VAL A 97 -0.46 1.27 6.04
N SER A 98 -0.29 0.00 6.45
CA SER A 98 -0.94 -1.12 5.78
C SER A 98 -2.47 -1.07 5.93
N GLU A 99 -2.98 -0.72 7.10
CA GLU A 99 -4.43 -0.56 7.33
C GLU A 99 -5.03 0.55 6.46
N VAL A 100 -4.45 1.75 6.52
CA VAL A 100 -4.98 2.94 5.83
C VAL A 100 -4.93 2.80 4.30
N THR A 101 -3.92 2.09 3.77
CA THR A 101 -3.74 1.88 2.33
C THR A 101 -4.31 0.56 1.81
N HIS A 102 -5.11 -0.15 2.61
CA HIS A 102 -5.69 -1.46 2.26
C HIS A 102 -4.64 -2.51 1.84
N GLY A 103 -3.45 -2.42 2.42
CA GLY A 103 -2.41 -3.42 2.29
C GLY A 103 -2.48 -4.49 3.37
N THR A 104 -1.36 -5.18 3.59
CA THR A 104 -1.26 -6.23 4.62
C THR A 104 0.00 -6.05 5.45
N TYR A 105 -0.14 -6.22 6.76
CA TYR A 105 0.97 -6.29 7.69
C TYR A 105 1.21 -7.74 8.13
N GLU A 106 2.46 -8.18 8.17
CA GLU A 106 2.83 -9.48 8.69
C GLU A 106 4.17 -9.40 9.41
N SER A 107 4.21 -9.90 10.66
CA SER A 107 5.44 -10.03 11.43
C SER A 107 5.97 -11.46 11.34
N LEU A 108 7.23 -11.61 10.99
CA LEU A 108 7.88 -12.90 10.74
C LEU A 108 8.98 -13.12 11.78
N ALA A 109 8.90 -14.22 12.51
CA ALA A 109 9.86 -14.59 13.55
C ALA A 109 11.16 -15.25 12.99
N ALA A 110 11.15 -15.65 11.71
CA ALA A 110 12.29 -16.28 11.07
C ALA A 110 12.56 -15.65 9.69
N SER A 111 13.82 -15.35 9.40
CA SER A 111 14.21 -14.79 8.10
C SER A 111 13.90 -15.74 6.93
N THR A 112 13.93 -17.05 7.15
CA THR A 112 13.55 -18.06 6.15
C THR A 112 12.09 -17.98 5.74
N ALA A 113 11.20 -17.43 6.57
CA ALA A 113 9.80 -17.25 6.24
C ALA A 113 9.58 -16.28 5.06
N PHE A 114 10.50 -15.34 4.83
CA PHE A 114 10.43 -14.44 3.67
C PHE A 114 10.47 -15.18 2.33
N VAL A 115 11.17 -16.32 2.27
CA VAL A 115 11.30 -17.14 1.06
C VAL A 115 9.93 -17.65 0.59
N THR A 116 9.00 -17.86 1.50
CA THR A 116 7.65 -18.34 1.19
C THR A 116 6.62 -17.22 1.15
N THR A 117 6.72 -16.23 2.03
CA THR A 117 5.73 -15.16 2.16
C THR A 117 5.81 -14.11 1.06
N LEU A 118 7.03 -13.73 0.62
CA LEU A 118 7.17 -12.75 -0.45
C LEU A 118 6.66 -13.24 -1.81
N PRO A 119 6.96 -14.46 -2.27
CA PRO A 119 6.34 -14.98 -3.50
C PRO A 119 4.82 -15.07 -3.43
N LYS A 120 4.27 -15.46 -2.28
CA LYS A 120 2.81 -15.49 -2.07
C LYS A 120 2.22 -14.08 -2.16
N LEU A 121 2.83 -13.11 -1.49
CA LEU A 121 2.42 -11.71 -1.59
C LEU A 121 2.46 -11.21 -3.04
N GLY A 122 3.53 -11.52 -3.79
CA GLY A 122 3.63 -11.17 -5.19
C GLY A 122 2.51 -11.75 -6.06
N GLN A 123 2.09 -13.00 -5.79
CA GLN A 123 0.95 -13.61 -6.47
C GLN A 123 -0.38 -12.94 -6.10
N ASP A 124 -0.56 -12.55 -4.84
CA ASP A 124 -1.75 -11.84 -4.37
C ASP A 124 -1.85 -10.45 -4.99
N ILE A 125 -0.74 -9.72 -5.08
CA ILE A 125 -0.64 -8.43 -5.77
C ILE A 125 -0.98 -8.58 -7.26
N ALA A 126 -0.41 -9.58 -7.94
CA ALA A 126 -0.68 -9.85 -9.35
C ALA A 126 -2.16 -10.17 -9.60
N ARG A 127 -2.79 -10.96 -8.74
CA ARG A 127 -4.23 -11.26 -8.82
C ARG A 127 -5.08 -10.01 -8.61
N LYS A 128 -4.75 -9.19 -7.60
CA LYS A 128 -5.43 -7.91 -7.35
C LYS A 128 -5.28 -6.99 -8.56
N HIS A 129 -4.07 -6.85 -9.10
CA HIS A 129 -3.81 -6.03 -10.28
C HIS A 129 -4.64 -6.49 -11.49
N THR A 130 -4.67 -7.81 -11.78
CA THR A 130 -5.49 -8.34 -12.88
C THR A 130 -6.96 -8.00 -12.69
N ARG A 131 -7.49 -8.13 -11.47
CA ARG A 131 -8.88 -7.78 -11.16
C ARG A 131 -9.15 -6.29 -11.36
N VAL A 132 -8.26 -5.43 -10.88
CA VAL A 132 -8.39 -3.97 -10.96
C VAL A 132 -8.25 -3.46 -12.40
N SER A 133 -7.32 -4.02 -13.18
CA SER A 133 -7.10 -3.62 -14.59
C SER A 133 -8.27 -3.96 -15.51
N HIS A 134 -9.20 -4.81 -15.08
CA HIS A 134 -10.43 -5.15 -15.81
C HIS A 134 -11.67 -4.43 -15.26
N GLN A 135 -11.50 -3.40 -14.44
CA GLN A 135 -12.60 -2.61 -13.90
C GLN A 135 -12.88 -1.39 -14.78
N TYR A 136 -14.14 -0.97 -14.76
CA TYR A 136 -14.59 0.27 -15.40
C TYR A 136 -15.11 1.21 -14.32
N ARG A 137 -14.63 2.43 -14.33
CA ARG A 137 -15.17 3.50 -13.49
C ARG A 137 -16.32 4.18 -14.21
N LEU A 138 -17.50 4.14 -13.61
CA LEU A 138 -18.66 4.88 -14.09
C LEU A 138 -18.85 6.10 -13.20
N THR A 139 -18.82 7.28 -13.79
CA THR A 139 -19.14 8.53 -13.09
C THR A 139 -20.54 8.96 -13.49
N TYR A 140 -21.39 9.16 -12.53
CA TYR A 140 -22.77 9.62 -12.72
C TYR A 140 -22.91 11.06 -12.20
N ALA A 141 -23.45 11.93 -13.03
CA ALA A 141 -23.91 13.25 -12.62
C ALA A 141 -25.41 13.19 -12.44
N PRO A 142 -25.97 13.46 -11.24
CA PRO A 142 -27.41 13.48 -11.05
C PRO A 142 -28.01 14.59 -11.93
N PRO A 143 -29.22 14.38 -12.52
CA PRO A 143 -29.90 15.41 -13.26
C PRO A 143 -30.33 16.55 -12.32
N ASP A 144 -30.50 17.75 -12.89
CA ASP A 144 -30.96 18.91 -12.14
C ASP A 144 -32.30 18.61 -11.45
N GLY A 145 -32.36 18.89 -10.14
CA GLY A 145 -33.55 18.63 -9.34
C GLY A 145 -33.67 17.19 -8.80
N ALA A 146 -32.65 16.37 -8.96
CA ALA A 146 -32.62 15.06 -8.30
C ALA A 146 -32.60 15.20 -6.77
N SER A 147 -33.15 14.20 -6.07
CA SER A 147 -33.12 14.15 -4.59
C SER A 147 -31.71 14.06 -4.07
N ASP A 148 -31.46 14.54 -2.84
CA ASP A 148 -30.16 14.46 -2.16
C ASP A 148 -29.68 13.01 -1.93
N GLN A 149 -30.55 12.03 -2.13
CA GLN A 149 -30.23 10.61 -2.07
C GLN A 149 -30.72 9.87 -3.32
N PRO A 150 -30.01 9.97 -4.44
CA PRO A 150 -30.41 9.29 -5.66
C PRO A 150 -30.25 7.76 -5.50
N SER A 151 -31.29 7.03 -5.89
CA SER A 151 -31.16 5.56 -6.02
C SER A 151 -30.55 5.26 -7.39
N ILE A 152 -29.32 4.75 -7.38
CA ILE A 152 -28.63 4.33 -8.60
C ILE A 152 -28.76 2.82 -8.75
N ARG A 153 -29.27 2.36 -9.89
CA ARG A 153 -29.30 0.95 -10.23
C ARG A 153 -28.38 0.70 -11.42
N VAL A 154 -27.34 -0.08 -11.20
CA VAL A 154 -26.43 -0.52 -12.25
C VAL A 154 -26.81 -1.94 -12.65
N ALA A 155 -27.06 -2.18 -13.92
CA ALA A 155 -27.30 -3.51 -14.47
C ALA A 155 -26.26 -3.81 -15.55
N VAL A 156 -25.77 -5.03 -15.56
CA VAL A 156 -24.84 -5.55 -16.57
C VAL A 156 -25.60 -6.48 -17.47
N SER A 157 -25.31 -6.45 -18.78
CA SER A 157 -25.93 -7.36 -19.73
C SER A 157 -25.63 -8.83 -19.39
N ASP A 158 -26.58 -9.72 -19.57
CA ASP A 158 -26.48 -11.16 -19.33
C ASP A 158 -25.32 -11.85 -20.07
N ARG A 159 -24.73 -11.17 -21.04
CA ARG A 159 -23.54 -11.65 -21.76
C ARG A 159 -22.26 -11.65 -20.89
N TYR A 160 -22.27 -10.92 -19.77
CA TYR A 160 -21.12 -10.77 -18.88
C TYR A 160 -21.45 -11.40 -17.53
N SER A 161 -21.29 -12.71 -17.44
CA SER A 161 -21.40 -13.41 -16.16
C SER A 161 -20.20 -13.11 -15.25
N GLY A 162 -20.44 -12.90 -13.97
CA GLY A 162 -19.39 -12.70 -12.97
C GLY A 162 -18.92 -11.27 -12.78
N VAL A 163 -19.66 -10.27 -13.28
CA VAL A 163 -19.39 -8.85 -12.97
C VAL A 163 -19.96 -8.51 -11.61
N GLU A 164 -19.11 -8.00 -10.74
CA GLU A 164 -19.51 -7.45 -9.44
C GLU A 164 -19.52 -5.91 -9.52
N VAL A 165 -20.51 -5.28 -8.93
CA VAL A 165 -20.66 -3.83 -8.88
C VAL A 165 -20.44 -3.36 -7.44
N PHE A 166 -19.43 -2.52 -7.24
CA PHE A 166 -19.12 -1.94 -5.94
C PHE A 166 -19.36 -0.42 -6.00
N PRO A 167 -20.35 0.10 -5.31
CA PRO A 167 -20.49 1.55 -5.15
C PRO A 167 -19.43 2.04 -4.17
N THR A 168 -18.70 3.10 -4.54
CA THR A 168 -17.79 3.81 -3.65
C THR A 168 -18.23 5.27 -3.57
N LEU A 169 -18.22 5.85 -2.38
CA LEU A 169 -18.56 7.26 -2.18
C LEU A 169 -17.36 8.18 -2.43
N ASP A 170 -16.17 7.67 -2.23
CA ASP A 170 -14.90 8.39 -2.30
C ASP A 170 -14.12 8.09 -3.59
N GLY A 171 -14.61 7.19 -4.43
CA GLY A 171 -13.94 6.76 -5.65
C GLY A 171 -12.75 5.83 -5.44
N ASN A 172 -12.48 5.43 -4.21
CA ASN A 172 -11.44 4.46 -3.91
C ASN A 172 -11.91 3.04 -4.23
N LEU A 173 -10.97 2.21 -4.66
CA LEU A 173 -11.24 0.80 -4.94
C LEU A 173 -11.35 0.01 -3.62
N PRO A 174 -12.32 -0.90 -3.51
CA PRO A 174 -12.45 -1.76 -2.34
C PRO A 174 -11.30 -2.76 -2.16
#